data_0b1d07702607dfe24493b8e8973a57cb
#
_entry.id   0b1d07702607dfe24493b8e8973a57cb
#
_cell.length_a   1.000
_cell.length_b   1.000
_cell.length_c   1.000
_cell.angle_alpha   90.00
_cell.angle_beta   90.00
_cell.angle_gamma   90.00
#
_symmetry.space_group_name_H-M   'P 1'
#
loop_
_entity.id
_entity.type
_entity.pdbx_description
1 polymer ?
#
loop_
_entity_poly.entity_id
_entity_poly.type
_entity_poly.pdbx_seq_one_letter_code
_entity_poly.pdbx_strand_id
1 'polypeptide(L)'
;MKKHSGTILLVLIFFVGLAVMLYPTISDYINQRNQTRVVNSYAQQVDGLSDADYTAYFDAADVFNQEIAADPDALYHADHFSTYSTTLDVTGTGIMGYITIPRIGVELPIYHGTSDAVLQVAAGHLEGTSLPVGGESTHAVISAHRGLPS
;
A
#
# COMPACT_ATOMS: atom_id res chain seq x y z
N MET A 1 36.92 -30.91 28.18
CA MET A 1 36.27 -29.87 27.32
C MET A 1 35.59 -30.42 26.05
N LYS A 2 35.89 -31.58 25.52
CA LYS A 2 35.27 -32.13 24.28
C LYS A 2 33.84 -32.72 24.43
N LYS A 3 33.39 -32.97 25.68
CA LYS A 3 32.12 -33.70 25.93
C LYS A 3 30.85 -32.87 25.72
N HIS A 4 30.91 -31.53 25.68
CA HIS A 4 29.77 -30.64 25.56
C HIS A 4 29.68 -29.94 24.20
N SER A 5 30.71 -30.04 23.33
CA SER A 5 30.72 -29.35 22.05
C SER A 5 29.64 -29.89 21.08
N GLY A 6 29.37 -31.20 21.10
CA GLY A 6 28.30 -31.79 20.31
C GLY A 6 26.91 -31.34 20.74
N THR A 7 26.67 -31.26 22.06
CA THR A 7 25.40 -30.77 22.62
C THR A 7 25.19 -29.29 22.30
N ILE A 8 26.23 -28.48 22.41
CA ILE A 8 26.17 -27.03 22.08
C ILE A 8 25.84 -26.86 20.58
N LEU A 9 26.48 -27.65 19.70
CA LEU A 9 26.20 -27.61 18.26
C LEU A 9 24.76 -27.98 17.96
N LEU A 10 24.22 -29.04 18.57
CA LEU A 10 22.83 -29.45 18.40
C LEU A 10 21.83 -28.38 18.87
N VAL A 11 22.10 -27.76 20.02
CA VAL A 11 21.28 -26.67 20.56
C VAL A 11 21.31 -25.46 19.61
N LEU A 12 22.48 -25.13 19.07
CA LEU A 12 22.61 -24.02 18.12
C LEU A 12 21.83 -24.30 16.82
N ILE A 13 21.95 -25.50 16.26
CA ILE A 13 21.19 -25.92 15.08
C ILE A 13 19.67 -25.85 15.36
N PHE A 14 19.24 -26.30 16.53
CA PHE A 14 17.84 -26.23 16.94
C PHE A 14 17.32 -24.78 16.96
N PHE A 15 18.06 -23.86 17.59
CA PHE A 15 17.63 -22.45 17.64
C PHE A 15 17.66 -21.76 16.27
N VAL A 16 18.62 -22.08 15.43
CA VAL A 16 18.64 -21.58 14.05
C VAL A 16 17.43 -22.08 13.27
N GLY A 17 17.11 -23.37 13.34
CA GLY A 17 15.94 -23.94 12.69
C GLY A 17 14.64 -23.35 13.22
N LEU A 18 14.54 -23.15 14.54
CA LEU A 18 13.38 -22.50 15.16
C LEU A 18 13.24 -21.05 14.73
N ALA A 19 14.34 -20.28 14.65
CA ALA A 19 14.31 -18.90 14.16
C ALA A 19 13.86 -18.80 12.70
N VAL A 20 14.34 -19.68 11.83
CA VAL A 20 13.92 -19.76 10.43
C VAL A 20 12.42 -20.10 10.33
N MET A 21 11.94 -21.04 11.15
CA MET A 21 10.53 -21.44 11.16
C MET A 21 9.61 -20.32 11.67
N LEU A 22 10.04 -19.55 12.68
CA LEU A 22 9.23 -18.47 13.25
C LEU A 22 9.33 -17.17 12.47
N TYR A 23 10.36 -17.01 11.65
CA TYR A 23 10.61 -15.76 10.90
C TYR A 23 9.38 -15.27 10.11
N PRO A 24 8.69 -16.09 9.29
CA PRO A 24 7.52 -15.64 8.54
C PRO A 24 6.44 -15.08 9.48
N THR A 25 6.07 -15.82 10.52
CA THR A 25 5.01 -15.43 11.46
C THR A 25 5.33 -14.12 12.19
N ILE A 26 6.58 -13.94 12.60
CA ILE A 26 7.03 -12.71 13.27
C ILE A 26 7.05 -11.53 12.28
N SER A 27 7.56 -11.77 11.07
CA SER A 27 7.59 -10.77 10.01
C SER A 27 6.17 -10.31 9.64
N ASP A 28 5.25 -11.23 9.44
CA ASP A 28 3.85 -10.94 9.14
C ASP A 28 3.20 -10.11 10.24
N TYR A 29 3.38 -10.48 11.50
CA TYR A 29 2.85 -9.74 12.64
C TYR A 29 3.39 -8.30 12.72
N ILE A 30 4.69 -8.10 12.47
CA ILE A 30 5.31 -6.76 12.47
C ILE A 30 4.77 -5.93 11.30
N ASN A 31 4.69 -6.52 10.11
CA ASN A 31 4.20 -5.83 8.92
C ASN A 31 2.74 -5.41 9.07
N GLN A 32 1.88 -6.30 9.55
CA GLN A 32 0.48 -5.99 9.84
C GLN A 32 0.34 -4.81 10.81
N ARG A 33 1.10 -4.81 11.89
CA ARG A 33 1.08 -3.67 12.84
C ARG A 33 1.54 -2.36 12.21
N ASN A 34 2.52 -2.41 11.31
CA ASN A 34 3.00 -1.23 10.62
C ASN A 34 1.95 -0.70 9.64
N GLN A 35 1.30 -1.57 8.87
CA GLN A 35 0.22 -1.21 7.94
C GLN A 35 -0.97 -0.58 8.69
N THR A 36 -1.45 -1.21 9.75
CA THR A 36 -2.54 -0.64 10.59
C THR A 36 -2.17 0.74 11.15
N ARG A 37 -0.91 0.94 11.58
CA ARG A 37 -0.46 2.25 12.07
C ARG A 37 -0.46 3.29 10.96
N VAL A 38 -0.01 2.94 9.76
CA VAL A 38 0.00 3.82 8.59
C VAL A 38 -1.42 4.21 8.20
N VAL A 39 -2.34 3.24 8.11
CA VAL A 39 -3.76 3.49 7.80
C VAL A 39 -4.40 4.39 8.85
N ASN A 40 -4.20 4.11 10.15
CA ASN A 40 -4.74 4.93 11.22
C ASN A 40 -4.19 6.37 11.20
N SER A 41 -2.90 6.54 10.90
CA SER A 41 -2.29 7.87 10.78
C SER A 41 -2.87 8.64 9.59
N TYR A 42 -3.08 7.97 8.46
CA TYR A 42 -3.73 8.55 7.29
C TYR A 42 -5.18 8.95 7.60
N ALA A 43 -5.97 8.05 8.17
CA ALA A 43 -7.36 8.31 8.53
C ALA A 43 -7.49 9.51 9.48
N GLN A 44 -6.64 9.62 10.51
CA GLN A 44 -6.64 10.77 11.42
C GLN A 44 -6.34 12.10 10.71
N GLN A 45 -5.47 12.10 9.70
CA GLN A 45 -5.16 13.31 8.94
C GLN A 45 -6.32 13.70 8.02
N VAL A 46 -6.96 12.71 7.37
CA VAL A 46 -8.15 12.93 6.54
C VAL A 46 -9.33 13.43 7.40
N ASP A 47 -9.56 12.83 8.57
CA ASP A 47 -10.60 13.26 9.51
C ASP A 47 -10.39 14.69 10.03
N GLY A 48 -9.17 15.17 9.98
CA GLY A 48 -8.80 16.55 10.36
C GLY A 48 -8.96 17.58 9.24
N LEU A 49 -9.29 17.18 8.02
CA LEU A 49 -9.50 18.11 6.89
C LEU A 49 -10.79 18.91 7.08
N SER A 50 -10.79 20.17 6.60
CA SER A 50 -12.02 20.92 6.43
C SER A 50 -12.82 20.40 5.24
N ASP A 51 -14.14 20.66 5.22
CA ASP A 51 -14.99 20.30 4.06
C ASP A 51 -14.48 20.93 2.76
N ALA A 52 -13.90 22.12 2.83
CA ALA A 52 -13.33 22.79 1.66
C ALA A 52 -12.08 22.10 1.14
N ASP A 53 -11.18 21.65 2.04
CA ASP A 53 -9.97 20.90 1.64
C ASP A 53 -10.36 19.54 1.07
N TYR A 54 -11.33 18.87 1.70
CA TYR A 54 -11.85 17.58 1.22
C TYR A 54 -12.41 17.71 -0.20
N THR A 55 -13.26 18.72 -0.44
CA THR A 55 -13.81 19.00 -1.77
C THR A 55 -12.70 19.26 -2.80
N ALA A 56 -11.69 20.05 -2.44
CA ALA A 56 -10.59 20.37 -3.34
C ALA A 56 -9.77 19.12 -3.79
N TYR A 57 -9.55 18.16 -2.89
CA TYR A 57 -8.89 16.90 -3.26
C TYR A 57 -9.71 16.07 -4.25
N PHE A 58 -11.05 15.99 -4.05
CA PHE A 58 -11.92 15.25 -4.95
C PHE A 58 -12.09 15.96 -6.30
N ASP A 59 -12.22 17.27 -6.31
CA ASP A 59 -12.29 18.06 -7.55
C ASP A 59 -11.00 17.87 -8.39
N ALA A 60 -9.84 17.88 -7.74
CA ALA A 60 -8.58 17.61 -8.42
C ALA A 60 -8.49 16.18 -8.97
N ALA A 61 -9.01 15.20 -8.25
CA ALA A 61 -9.07 13.82 -8.72
C ALA A 61 -10.04 13.64 -9.89
N ASP A 62 -11.18 14.34 -9.87
CA ASP A 62 -12.15 14.32 -10.98
C ASP A 62 -11.57 14.94 -12.25
N VAL A 63 -10.82 16.06 -12.14
CA VAL A 63 -10.10 16.66 -13.25
C VAL A 63 -9.09 15.66 -13.83
N PHE A 64 -8.28 15.04 -12.97
CA PHE A 64 -7.33 14.00 -13.38
C PHE A 64 -8.04 12.84 -14.10
N ASN A 65 -9.15 12.34 -13.57
CA ASN A 65 -9.91 11.25 -14.18
C ASN A 65 -10.47 11.63 -15.55
N GLN A 66 -10.85 12.91 -15.76
CA GLN A 66 -11.26 13.42 -17.07
C GLN A 66 -10.09 13.45 -18.08
N GLU A 67 -8.89 13.82 -17.63
CA GLU A 67 -7.68 13.78 -18.46
C GLU A 67 -7.35 12.34 -18.88
N ILE A 68 -7.39 11.38 -17.96
CA ILE A 68 -7.22 9.95 -18.25
C ILE A 68 -8.28 9.44 -19.25
N ALA A 69 -9.55 9.80 -19.04
CA ALA A 69 -10.63 9.38 -19.92
C ALA A 69 -10.54 9.97 -21.35
N ALA A 70 -9.88 11.11 -21.50
CA ALA A 70 -9.67 11.76 -22.80
C ALA A 70 -8.51 11.14 -23.60
N ASP A 71 -7.62 10.38 -22.97
CA ASP A 71 -6.48 9.72 -23.62
C ASP A 71 -6.69 8.18 -23.65
N PRO A 72 -7.06 7.60 -24.81
CA PRO A 72 -7.22 6.14 -24.94
C PRO A 72 -5.94 5.34 -24.66
N ASP A 73 -4.79 6.00 -24.77
CA ASP A 73 -3.47 5.39 -24.57
C ASP A 73 -2.81 5.78 -23.23
N ALA A 74 -3.59 6.38 -22.30
CA ALA A 74 -3.10 6.87 -21.02
C ALA A 74 -2.23 5.85 -20.26
N LEU A 75 -2.59 4.58 -20.32
CA LEU A 75 -1.85 3.49 -19.69
C LEU A 75 -0.42 3.33 -20.24
N TYR A 76 -0.18 3.70 -21.50
CA TYR A 76 1.13 3.61 -22.15
C TYR A 76 1.95 4.90 -22.04
N HIS A 77 1.32 5.99 -21.61
CA HIS A 77 1.89 7.32 -21.50
C HIS A 77 1.71 7.90 -20.08
N ALA A 78 1.73 7.05 -19.07
CA ALA A 78 1.46 7.43 -17.67
C ALA A 78 2.36 8.56 -17.16
N ASP A 79 3.58 8.67 -17.68
CA ASP A 79 4.56 9.74 -17.41
C ASP A 79 4.12 11.13 -17.89
N HIS A 80 3.14 11.22 -18.78
CA HIS A 80 2.58 12.50 -19.22
C HIS A 80 1.70 13.19 -18.16
N PHE A 81 1.19 12.44 -17.20
CA PHE A 81 0.29 12.94 -16.14
C PHE A 81 1.11 13.41 -14.93
N SER A 82 1.73 14.58 -15.03
CA SER A 82 2.66 15.11 -14.02
C SER A 82 2.03 15.38 -12.65
N THR A 83 0.71 15.55 -12.58
CA THR A 83 -0.05 15.78 -11.34
C THR A 83 -0.35 14.49 -10.58
N TYR A 84 -0.16 13.33 -11.20
CA TYR A 84 -0.49 12.02 -10.63
C TYR A 84 0.04 11.84 -9.21
N SER A 85 1.32 12.06 -8.99
CA SER A 85 1.97 11.80 -7.70
C SER A 85 1.54 12.72 -6.55
N THR A 86 0.88 13.83 -6.87
CA THR A 86 0.42 14.81 -5.88
C THR A 86 -1.09 14.82 -5.69
N THR A 87 -1.85 14.25 -6.64
CA THR A 87 -3.31 14.18 -6.52
C THR A 87 -3.69 13.10 -5.52
N LEU A 88 -4.55 13.42 -4.55
CA LEU A 88 -4.93 12.60 -3.39
C LEU A 88 -3.80 12.34 -2.37
N ASP A 89 -2.63 12.93 -2.50
CA ASP A 89 -1.57 12.81 -1.47
C ASP A 89 -1.80 13.79 -0.32
N VAL A 90 -2.79 13.50 0.52
CA VAL A 90 -3.18 14.34 1.68
C VAL A 90 -2.05 14.47 2.69
N THR A 91 -1.21 13.45 2.80
CA THR A 91 -0.22 13.34 3.88
C THR A 91 1.21 13.69 3.44
N GLY A 92 1.44 13.92 2.14
CA GLY A 92 2.78 14.10 1.58
C GLY A 92 3.65 12.83 1.63
N THR A 93 3.03 11.67 1.80
CA THR A 93 3.72 10.37 1.93
C THR A 93 3.52 9.45 0.72
N GLY A 94 2.81 9.90 -0.29
CA GLY A 94 2.45 9.13 -1.48
C GLY A 94 1.27 8.16 -1.25
N ILE A 95 0.57 8.27 -0.13
CA ILE A 95 -0.63 7.47 0.16
C ILE A 95 -1.86 8.23 -0.33
N MET A 96 -2.63 7.61 -1.22
CA MET A 96 -3.86 8.20 -1.76
C MET A 96 -5.13 7.69 -1.04
N GLY A 97 -5.02 6.64 -0.26
CA GLY A 97 -6.15 6.04 0.44
C GLY A 97 -5.80 4.71 1.08
N TYR A 98 -6.80 3.97 1.49
CA TYR A 98 -6.63 2.59 1.96
C TYR A 98 -7.81 1.72 1.51
N ILE A 99 -7.56 0.43 1.38
CA ILE A 99 -8.58 -0.57 1.07
C ILE A 99 -8.86 -1.42 2.31
N THR A 100 -10.14 -1.59 2.62
CA THR A 100 -10.60 -2.48 3.69
C THR A 100 -11.47 -3.57 3.12
N ILE A 101 -11.13 -4.84 3.40
CA ILE A 101 -11.90 -6.01 3.01
C ILE A 101 -12.26 -6.79 4.28
N PRO A 102 -13.35 -6.43 5.00
CA PRO A 102 -13.65 -6.97 6.33
C PRO A 102 -13.83 -8.50 6.34
N ARG A 103 -14.33 -9.06 5.23
CA ARG A 103 -14.58 -10.51 5.11
C ARG A 103 -13.33 -11.38 5.32
N ILE A 104 -12.16 -10.83 4.99
CA ILE A 104 -10.87 -11.52 5.09
C ILE A 104 -9.89 -10.79 6.01
N GLY A 105 -10.35 -9.74 6.72
CA GLY A 105 -9.56 -8.98 7.68
C GLY A 105 -8.41 -8.17 7.06
N VAL A 106 -8.53 -7.80 5.78
CA VAL A 106 -7.49 -7.04 5.06
C VAL A 106 -7.73 -5.55 5.22
N GLU A 107 -6.68 -4.82 5.59
CA GLU A 107 -6.62 -3.37 5.61
C GLU A 107 -5.24 -2.92 5.15
N LEU A 108 -5.15 -2.36 3.94
CA LEU A 108 -3.89 -2.00 3.28
C LEU A 108 -3.92 -0.55 2.81
N PRO A 109 -2.85 0.23 3.03
CA PRO A 109 -2.70 1.53 2.38
C PRO A 109 -2.51 1.35 0.88
N ILE A 110 -3.01 2.32 0.11
CA ILE A 110 -2.86 2.40 -1.34
C ILE A 110 -1.89 3.55 -1.63
N TYR A 111 -0.76 3.22 -2.24
CA TYR A 111 0.23 4.19 -2.68
C TYR A 111 0.09 4.53 -4.15
N HIS A 112 0.65 5.68 -4.54
CA HIS A 112 0.87 6.00 -5.95
C HIS A 112 1.88 5.03 -6.56
N GLY A 113 1.56 4.53 -7.76
CA GLY A 113 2.43 3.62 -8.52
C GLY A 113 2.43 2.17 -8.03
N THR A 114 3.01 1.31 -8.86
CA THR A 114 3.11 -0.14 -8.64
C THR A 114 4.56 -0.61 -8.67
N SER A 115 5.48 0.20 -8.15
CA SER A 115 6.89 -0.19 -8.05
C SER A 115 7.06 -1.37 -7.10
N ASP A 116 8.14 -2.14 -7.27
CA ASP A 116 8.48 -3.28 -6.40
C ASP A 116 8.52 -2.86 -4.92
N ALA A 117 9.03 -1.65 -4.62
CA ALA A 117 9.09 -1.14 -3.26
C ALA A 117 7.71 -0.94 -2.64
N VAL A 118 6.74 -0.44 -3.42
CA VAL A 118 5.34 -0.29 -2.99
C VAL A 118 4.71 -1.66 -2.79
N LEU A 119 4.79 -2.53 -3.81
CA LEU A 119 4.09 -3.81 -3.79
C LEU A 119 4.63 -4.80 -2.74
N GLN A 120 5.84 -4.60 -2.21
CA GLN A 120 6.38 -5.39 -1.09
C GLN A 120 5.71 -5.09 0.25
N VAL A 121 5.09 -3.92 0.42
CA VAL A 121 4.60 -3.46 1.72
C VAL A 121 3.13 -3.03 1.72
N ALA A 122 2.53 -2.80 0.54
CA ALA A 122 1.22 -2.17 0.41
C ALA A 122 0.51 -2.56 -0.88
N ALA A 123 -0.66 -1.99 -1.10
CA ALA A 123 -1.29 -1.92 -2.42
C ALA A 123 -0.78 -0.69 -3.17
N GLY A 124 -0.69 -0.79 -4.49
CA GLY A 124 -0.31 0.30 -5.38
C GLY A 124 -1.38 0.58 -6.42
N HIS A 125 -1.62 1.84 -6.71
CA HIS A 125 -2.48 2.27 -7.81
C HIS A 125 -1.70 2.28 -9.11
N LEU A 126 -2.26 1.68 -10.16
CA LEU A 126 -1.62 1.61 -11.48
C LEU A 126 -1.72 2.96 -12.19
N GLU A 127 -0.57 3.56 -12.47
CA GLU A 127 -0.48 4.79 -13.24
C GLU A 127 -1.15 4.66 -14.62
N GLY A 128 -1.75 5.74 -15.12
CA GLY A 128 -2.48 5.73 -16.38
C GLY A 128 -3.89 5.12 -16.27
N THR A 129 -4.34 4.80 -15.06
CA THR A 129 -5.74 4.45 -14.78
C THR A 129 -6.42 5.53 -13.93
N SER A 130 -7.75 5.55 -13.87
CA SER A 130 -8.49 6.53 -13.08
C SER A 130 -8.17 6.40 -11.58
N LEU A 131 -8.10 7.52 -10.86
CA LEU A 131 -7.98 7.51 -9.41
C LEU A 131 -9.22 6.90 -8.75
N PRO A 132 -9.10 6.23 -7.59
CA PRO A 132 -10.15 5.42 -7.00
C PRO A 132 -11.18 6.24 -6.21
N VAL A 133 -11.68 7.32 -6.79
CA VAL A 133 -12.73 8.20 -6.22
C VAL A 133 -14.14 7.89 -6.75
N GLY A 134 -14.26 6.92 -7.64
CA GLY A 134 -15.52 6.59 -8.30
C GLY A 134 -15.82 7.50 -9.48
N GLY A 135 -17.09 7.54 -9.90
CA GLY A 135 -17.56 8.31 -11.05
C GLY A 135 -17.93 7.44 -12.25
N GLU A 136 -18.77 8.00 -13.14
CA GLU A 136 -19.15 7.31 -14.38
C GLU A 136 -17.97 7.24 -15.35
N SER A 137 -17.82 6.11 -16.02
CA SER A 137 -16.75 5.86 -17.00
C SER A 137 -15.33 5.91 -16.43
N THR A 138 -15.16 5.76 -15.11
CA THR A 138 -13.86 5.63 -14.47
C THR A 138 -13.47 4.17 -14.26
N HIS A 139 -12.17 3.87 -14.37
CA HIS A 139 -11.62 2.54 -14.15
C HIS A 139 -10.31 2.64 -13.37
N ALA A 140 -10.38 2.48 -12.05
CA ALA A 140 -9.21 2.44 -11.18
C ALA A 140 -8.66 1.02 -11.07
N VAL A 141 -7.35 0.86 -11.20
CA VAL A 141 -6.67 -0.43 -11.04
C VAL A 141 -5.74 -0.37 -9.83
N ILE A 142 -6.00 -1.25 -8.88
CA ILE A 142 -5.19 -1.40 -7.66
C ILE A 142 -4.54 -2.79 -7.68
N SER A 143 -3.23 -2.82 -7.50
CA SER A 143 -2.41 -4.03 -7.51
C SER A 143 -1.80 -4.27 -6.14
N ALA A 144 -1.70 -5.53 -5.74
CA ALA A 144 -1.00 -5.94 -4.53
C ALA A 144 -0.47 -7.35 -4.69
N HIS A 145 0.62 -7.68 -4.00
CA HIS A 145 1.10 -9.05 -3.98
C HIS A 145 0.15 -9.97 -3.22
N ARG A 146 -0.07 -11.16 -3.76
CA ARG A 146 -0.77 -12.23 -3.05
C ARG A 146 0.04 -12.64 -1.83
N GLY A 147 -0.59 -12.60 -0.64
CA GLY A 147 0.07 -12.99 0.61
C GLY A 147 0.85 -11.87 1.28
N LEU A 148 0.58 -10.59 0.92
CA LEU A 148 0.96 -9.51 1.82
C LEU A 148 0.34 -9.79 3.19
N PRO A 149 1.14 -9.70 4.26
CA PRO A 149 0.60 -9.80 5.61
C PRO A 149 -0.37 -8.65 5.83
N SER A 150 -1.61 -8.97 6.09
CA SER A 150 -2.72 -8.03 6.33
C SER A 150 -3.19 -8.11 7.77
#